data_40184b74ff852e8ec4691b9bed013514
#
_entry.id   40184b74ff852e8ec4691b9bed013514
#
_cell.length_a   1.000
_cell.length_b   1.000
_cell.length_c   1.000
_cell.angle_alpha   90.00
_cell.angle_beta   90.00
_cell.angle_gamma   90.00
#
_symmetry.space_group_name_H-M   'P 1'
#
loop_
_entity.id
_entity.type
_entity.pdbx_description
1 polymer ?
#
loop_
_entity_poly.entity_id
_entity_poly.type
_entity_poly.pdbx_seq_one_letter_code
_entity_poly.pdbx_strand_id
1 'polypeptide(L)'
;MEKIIRQLNLEDLHHLEEMDTGIEDDYILRVYKRISNGSSRLYGLFLDGRLASIGGYTIFAKQYIMLGRMRSDLRYRGKNLSTQLMAHIMEQAFKLPAIQWIGANTQEENISARRVMDKLGLAEISTLYSAISSDISSLGAGSPVWPEITEIPHKQAWIDRLYIQTGAVFPYECYYTFPASEALFEDAELAQWSFFENPRKDRVLIAKKDYKRDYYLHAIYPWDDLMEQPGFWETVSMAQNQLSKKVKTQALLWMDLSPDQVHTLPALHPFELPSPWLLYGIDRHN
;
A
#
# COMPACT_ATOMS: atom_id res chain seq x y z
N MET A 1 4.97 35.12 -14.91
CA MET A 1 4.11 34.04 -14.40
C MET A 1 4.57 33.73 -12.99
N GLU A 2 3.80 34.14 -12.00
CA GLU A 2 4.09 33.89 -10.59
C GLU A 2 3.85 32.40 -10.30
N LYS A 3 4.81 31.77 -9.61
CA LYS A 3 4.71 30.36 -9.22
C LYS A 3 4.87 30.23 -7.71
N ILE A 4 3.85 29.68 -7.04
CA ILE A 4 3.83 29.45 -5.59
C ILE A 4 3.57 27.95 -5.32
N ILE A 5 4.40 27.34 -4.46
CA ILE A 5 4.14 26.01 -3.90
C ILE A 5 3.89 26.18 -2.42
N ARG A 6 2.76 25.66 -1.95
CA ARG A 6 2.41 25.68 -0.53
C ARG A 6 1.56 24.49 -0.11
N GLN A 7 1.53 24.19 1.17
CA GLN A 7 0.59 23.24 1.73
C GLN A 7 -0.84 23.75 1.57
N LEU A 8 -1.75 22.83 1.24
CA LEU A 8 -3.19 23.10 1.16
C LEU A 8 -3.85 22.84 2.51
N ASN A 9 -4.87 23.63 2.80
CA ASN A 9 -5.73 23.51 3.97
C ASN A 9 -7.20 23.34 3.55
N LEU A 10 -8.13 23.31 4.52
CA LEU A 10 -9.55 23.07 4.23
C LEU A 10 -10.21 24.17 3.37
N GLU A 11 -9.70 25.40 3.44
CA GLU A 11 -10.25 26.53 2.68
C GLU A 11 -9.89 26.46 1.20
N ASP A 12 -8.87 25.66 0.85
CA ASP A 12 -8.39 25.51 -0.52
C ASP A 12 -9.20 24.52 -1.37
N LEU A 13 -10.24 23.90 -0.83
CA LEU A 13 -11.05 22.91 -1.55
C LEU A 13 -11.60 23.47 -2.87
N HIS A 14 -12.06 24.72 -2.87
CA HIS A 14 -12.61 25.37 -4.07
C HIS A 14 -11.60 25.44 -5.21
N HIS A 15 -10.31 25.65 -4.93
CA HIS A 15 -9.27 25.62 -5.96
C HIS A 15 -9.14 24.24 -6.62
N LEU A 16 -9.36 23.17 -5.86
CA LEU A 16 -9.33 21.80 -6.39
C LEU A 16 -10.57 21.50 -7.23
N GLU A 17 -11.74 22.01 -6.82
CA GLU A 17 -12.98 21.90 -7.57
C GLU A 17 -12.92 22.63 -8.92
N GLU A 18 -12.13 23.71 -9.02
CA GLU A 18 -11.90 24.47 -10.25
C GLU A 18 -10.88 23.81 -11.21
N MET A 19 -10.14 22.78 -10.76
CA MET A 19 -9.18 22.06 -11.60
C MET A 19 -9.90 21.16 -12.58
N ASP A 20 -9.52 21.26 -13.85
CA ASP A 20 -9.86 20.24 -14.85
C ASP A 20 -8.78 19.15 -14.86
N THR A 21 -9.00 18.09 -14.10
CA THR A 21 -8.07 16.94 -14.05
C THR A 21 -8.34 15.90 -15.13
N GLY A 22 -9.49 15.99 -15.82
CA GLY A 22 -9.98 14.97 -16.76
C GLY A 22 -10.38 13.66 -16.07
N ILE A 23 -10.60 13.65 -14.76
CA ILE A 23 -11.01 12.49 -13.96
C ILE A 23 -12.43 12.75 -13.47
N GLU A 24 -13.40 12.01 -14.01
CA GLU A 24 -14.77 12.03 -13.49
C GLU A 24 -14.80 11.44 -12.08
N ASP A 25 -15.62 12.05 -11.19
CA ASP A 25 -15.82 11.61 -9.81
C ASP A 25 -14.50 11.36 -9.04
N ASP A 26 -13.55 12.32 -9.13
CA ASP A 26 -12.25 12.17 -8.46
C ASP A 26 -12.43 11.98 -6.95
N TYR A 27 -12.01 10.82 -6.46
CA TYR A 27 -12.13 10.46 -5.05
C TYR A 27 -11.44 11.47 -4.11
N ILE A 28 -10.44 12.21 -4.60
CA ILE A 28 -9.69 13.20 -3.79
C ILE A 28 -10.64 14.26 -3.22
N LEU A 29 -11.63 14.72 -3.99
CA LEU A 29 -12.63 15.67 -3.54
C LEU A 29 -13.41 15.11 -2.33
N ARG A 30 -13.85 13.85 -2.40
CA ARG A 30 -14.62 13.22 -1.30
C ARG A 30 -13.80 13.01 -0.03
N VAL A 31 -12.51 12.80 -0.15
CA VAL A 31 -11.63 12.52 1.00
C VAL A 31 -10.76 13.72 1.40
N TYR A 32 -10.95 14.88 0.76
CA TYR A 32 -10.08 16.06 0.92
C TYR A 32 -9.82 16.41 2.38
N LYS A 33 -10.87 16.50 3.19
CA LYS A 33 -10.76 16.80 4.63
C LYS A 33 -9.83 15.84 5.38
N ARG A 34 -9.85 14.55 5.01
CA ARG A 34 -9.02 13.52 5.63
C ARG A 34 -7.56 13.61 5.18
N ILE A 35 -7.32 13.85 3.89
CA ILE A 35 -5.98 13.84 3.32
C ILE A 35 -5.22 15.18 3.47
N SER A 36 -5.89 16.24 3.91
CA SER A 36 -5.27 17.54 4.22
C SER A 36 -4.88 17.68 5.70
N ASN A 37 -5.16 16.67 6.54
CA ASN A 37 -4.96 16.71 7.98
C ASN A 37 -4.33 15.41 8.53
N GLY A 38 -3.98 15.40 9.83
CA GLY A 38 -3.48 14.25 10.55
C GLY A 38 -2.09 13.82 10.07
N SER A 39 -1.93 12.54 9.73
CA SER A 39 -0.70 11.96 9.17
C SER A 39 -0.49 12.29 7.69
N SER A 40 -1.46 12.93 7.04
CA SER A 40 -1.40 13.28 5.62
C SER A 40 -1.13 14.76 5.43
N ARG A 41 -0.45 15.10 4.32
CA ARG A 41 -0.27 16.50 3.87
C ARG A 41 -0.53 16.54 2.38
N LEU A 42 -1.25 17.58 1.96
CA LEU A 42 -1.50 17.89 0.56
C LEU A 42 -0.87 19.24 0.23
N TYR A 43 -0.25 19.35 -0.93
CA TYR A 43 0.40 20.56 -1.43
C TYR A 43 -0.18 20.92 -2.79
N GLY A 44 -0.19 22.22 -3.08
CA GLY A 44 -0.57 22.77 -4.37
C GLY A 44 0.54 23.60 -4.99
N LEU A 45 0.68 23.50 -6.30
CA LEU A 45 1.47 24.40 -7.12
C LEU A 45 0.51 25.33 -7.85
N PHE A 46 0.61 26.62 -7.56
CA PHE A 46 -0.19 27.67 -8.16
C PHE A 46 0.59 28.40 -9.24
N LEU A 47 -0.09 28.75 -10.32
CA LEU A 47 0.42 29.62 -11.38
C LEU A 47 -0.55 30.81 -11.54
N ASP A 48 -0.06 32.02 -11.33
CA ASP A 48 -0.86 33.27 -11.39
C ASP A 48 -2.19 33.13 -10.60
N GLY A 49 -2.09 32.59 -9.38
CA GLY A 49 -3.21 32.38 -8.46
C GLY A 49 -4.09 31.16 -8.73
N ARG A 50 -3.88 30.41 -9.82
CA ARG A 50 -4.65 29.20 -10.14
C ARG A 50 -3.92 27.92 -9.79
N LEU A 51 -4.62 26.97 -9.18
CA LEU A 51 -4.07 25.67 -8.83
C LEU A 51 -3.81 24.85 -10.11
N ALA A 52 -2.54 24.56 -10.38
CA ALA A 52 -2.11 23.88 -11.60
C ALA A 52 -1.73 22.41 -11.36
N SER A 53 -1.30 22.06 -10.14
CA SER A 53 -1.00 20.67 -9.77
C SER A 53 -1.15 20.48 -8.27
N ILE A 54 -1.57 19.29 -7.86
CA ILE A 54 -1.55 18.85 -6.47
C ILE A 54 -0.73 17.57 -6.34
N GLY A 55 -0.24 17.34 -5.14
CA GLY A 55 0.41 16.12 -4.69
C GLY A 55 0.51 16.14 -3.18
N GLY A 56 0.89 15.01 -2.59
CA GLY A 56 0.99 14.96 -1.16
C GLY A 56 1.59 13.66 -0.66
N TYR A 57 1.51 13.46 0.64
CA TYR A 57 2.01 12.24 1.28
C TYR A 57 1.15 11.82 2.48
N THR A 58 1.36 10.59 2.91
CA THR A 58 0.91 10.08 4.21
C THR A 58 2.10 9.50 4.96
N ILE A 59 2.15 9.73 6.27
CA ILE A 59 3.15 9.15 7.17
C ILE A 59 2.60 7.84 7.72
N PHE A 60 3.39 6.77 7.61
CA PHE A 60 3.12 5.45 8.17
C PHE A 60 4.20 5.11 9.21
N ALA A 61 3.80 4.38 10.25
CA ALA A 61 4.69 3.90 11.31
C ALA A 61 5.72 4.97 11.78
N LYS A 62 5.32 6.24 11.78
CA LYS A 62 6.13 7.43 12.19
C LYS A 62 7.38 7.71 11.34
N GLN A 63 7.86 6.74 10.54
CA GLN A 63 9.17 6.79 9.86
C GLN A 63 9.08 6.73 8.34
N TYR A 64 7.95 6.31 7.79
CA TYR A 64 7.76 6.12 6.36
C TYR A 64 6.85 7.18 5.77
N ILE A 65 7.21 7.70 4.62
CA ILE A 65 6.35 8.56 3.82
C ILE A 65 5.99 7.86 2.52
N MET A 66 4.69 7.76 2.26
CA MET A 66 4.17 7.35 0.97
C MET A 66 3.65 8.57 0.22
N LEU A 67 4.35 8.93 -0.85
CA LEU A 67 3.98 9.99 -1.79
C LEU A 67 2.77 9.55 -2.64
N GLY A 68 1.96 10.51 -3.08
CA GLY A 68 0.85 10.18 -3.96
C GLY A 68 -0.10 11.35 -4.21
N ARG A 69 -1.33 11.02 -4.63
CA ARG A 69 -2.41 11.98 -4.89
C ARG A 69 -2.08 13.02 -5.94
N MET A 70 -1.21 12.67 -6.89
CA MET A 70 -0.83 13.58 -7.97
C MET A 70 -2.00 13.85 -8.90
N ARG A 71 -2.30 15.13 -9.11
CA ARG A 71 -3.22 15.62 -10.14
C ARG A 71 -2.59 16.81 -10.83
N SER A 72 -2.87 16.95 -12.10
CA SER A 72 -2.49 18.13 -12.87
C SER A 72 -3.69 18.59 -13.68
N ASP A 73 -3.93 19.86 -13.65
CA ASP A 73 -4.90 20.49 -14.51
C ASP A 73 -4.47 20.34 -15.98
N LEU A 74 -5.41 19.94 -16.83
CA LEU A 74 -5.18 19.67 -18.25
C LEU A 74 -4.53 20.86 -18.98
N ARG A 75 -4.89 22.08 -18.60
CA ARG A 75 -4.38 23.34 -19.17
C ARG A 75 -2.87 23.50 -18.98
N TYR A 76 -2.29 22.83 -18.00
CA TYR A 76 -0.88 22.95 -17.61
C TYR A 76 -0.05 21.68 -17.80
N ARG A 77 -0.62 20.62 -18.37
CA ARG A 77 0.11 19.36 -18.66
C ARG A 77 1.31 19.59 -19.57
N GLY A 78 2.31 18.73 -19.48
CA GLY A 78 3.54 18.81 -20.25
C GLY A 78 4.58 19.82 -19.73
N LYS A 79 4.24 20.66 -18.74
CA LYS A 79 5.14 21.67 -18.17
C LYS A 79 5.99 21.18 -16.98
N ASN A 80 6.02 19.88 -16.74
CA ASN A 80 6.77 19.23 -15.65
C ASN A 80 6.41 19.74 -14.22
N LEU A 81 5.19 20.24 -14.03
CA LEU A 81 4.77 20.85 -12.75
C LEU A 81 4.62 19.81 -11.64
N SER A 82 4.08 18.62 -11.95
CA SER A 82 3.97 17.54 -10.97
C SER A 82 5.33 17.11 -10.44
N THR A 83 6.35 16.98 -11.30
CA THR A 83 7.72 16.65 -10.85
C THR A 83 8.27 17.73 -9.94
N GLN A 84 8.10 19.02 -10.31
CA GLN A 84 8.56 20.15 -9.48
C GLN A 84 7.87 20.17 -8.12
N LEU A 85 6.55 19.93 -8.10
CA LEU A 85 5.78 19.85 -6.87
C LEU A 85 6.24 18.68 -5.99
N MET A 86 6.37 17.49 -6.57
CA MET A 86 6.76 16.30 -5.82
C MET A 86 8.20 16.39 -5.30
N ALA A 87 9.14 17.00 -6.05
CA ALA A 87 10.48 17.29 -5.56
C ALA A 87 10.45 18.20 -4.33
N HIS A 88 9.66 19.28 -4.38
CA HIS A 88 9.46 20.15 -3.21
C HIS A 88 8.85 19.39 -2.02
N ILE A 89 7.85 18.54 -2.26
CA ILE A 89 7.22 17.73 -1.19
C ILE A 89 8.24 16.79 -0.55
N MET A 90 9.07 16.11 -1.33
CA MET A 90 10.14 15.24 -0.82
C MET A 90 11.14 16.04 0.04
N GLU A 91 11.53 17.21 -0.41
CA GLU A 91 12.42 18.10 0.35
C GLU A 91 11.83 18.49 1.71
N GLN A 92 10.54 18.87 1.74
CA GLN A 92 9.84 19.15 2.99
C GLN A 92 9.70 17.91 3.87
N ALA A 93 9.42 16.77 3.29
CA ALA A 93 9.27 15.49 3.97
C ALA A 93 10.58 15.06 4.68
N PHE A 94 11.73 15.18 4.01
CA PHE A 94 13.03 14.87 4.60
C PHE A 94 13.48 15.86 5.70
N LYS A 95 12.86 17.04 5.83
CA LYS A 95 13.07 17.92 6.98
C LYS A 95 12.45 17.40 8.27
N LEU A 96 11.52 16.46 8.19
CA LEU A 96 10.91 15.82 9.36
C LEU A 96 11.92 14.84 9.99
N PRO A 97 12.33 15.04 11.24
CA PRO A 97 13.46 14.30 11.80
C PRO A 97 13.22 12.79 11.95
N ALA A 98 11.98 12.39 12.14
CA ALA A 98 11.63 10.98 12.32
C ALA A 98 11.60 10.18 10.99
N ILE A 99 11.52 10.83 9.84
CA ILE A 99 11.38 10.16 8.56
C ILE A 99 12.72 9.54 8.14
N GLN A 100 12.69 8.24 7.84
CA GLN A 100 13.84 7.45 7.40
C GLN A 100 13.72 7.03 5.93
N TRP A 101 12.49 6.90 5.42
CA TRP A 101 12.24 6.44 4.07
C TRP A 101 11.10 7.22 3.40
N ILE A 102 11.27 7.49 2.11
CA ILE A 102 10.25 8.11 1.26
C ILE A 102 10.08 7.28 0.01
N GLY A 103 8.83 6.97 -0.34
CA GLY A 103 8.54 6.27 -1.58
C GLY A 103 7.17 6.59 -2.14
N ALA A 104 6.82 5.88 -3.19
CA ALA A 104 5.53 5.95 -3.85
C ALA A 104 5.13 4.57 -4.36
N ASN A 105 3.85 4.29 -4.36
CA ASN A 105 3.30 3.09 -4.95
C ASN A 105 2.36 3.47 -6.11
N THR A 106 2.57 2.88 -7.29
CA THR A 106 1.76 3.19 -8.47
C THR A 106 1.58 1.96 -9.35
N GLN A 107 0.49 1.89 -10.09
CA GLN A 107 0.27 0.79 -11.04
C GLN A 107 1.25 0.90 -12.22
N GLU A 108 1.68 -0.24 -12.74
CA GLU A 108 2.62 -0.34 -13.86
C GLU A 108 2.14 0.41 -15.10
N GLU A 109 0.85 0.38 -15.38
CA GLU A 109 0.22 1.09 -16.51
C GLU A 109 0.19 2.61 -16.33
N ASN A 110 0.40 3.13 -15.12
CA ASN A 110 0.42 4.57 -14.85
C ASN A 110 1.78 5.20 -15.25
N ILE A 111 2.03 5.21 -16.55
CA ILE A 111 3.30 5.72 -17.14
C ILE A 111 3.60 7.16 -16.71
N SER A 112 2.56 7.98 -16.49
CA SER A 112 2.74 9.36 -16.07
C SER A 112 3.33 9.46 -14.65
N ALA A 113 2.84 8.66 -13.71
CA ALA A 113 3.38 8.62 -12.35
C ALA A 113 4.79 8.02 -12.33
N ARG A 114 5.02 6.93 -13.05
CA ARG A 114 6.35 6.28 -13.16
C ARG A 114 7.42 7.28 -13.63
N ARG A 115 7.13 8.04 -14.69
CA ARG A 115 8.05 9.09 -15.18
C ARG A 115 8.34 10.18 -14.14
N VAL A 116 7.40 10.47 -13.25
CA VAL A 116 7.65 11.40 -12.14
C VAL A 116 8.62 10.75 -11.15
N MET A 117 8.40 9.49 -10.76
CA MET A 117 9.27 8.76 -9.83
C MET A 117 10.71 8.67 -10.37
N ASP A 118 10.87 8.31 -11.65
CA ASP A 118 12.17 8.25 -12.32
C ASP A 118 12.90 9.61 -12.27
N LYS A 119 12.20 10.71 -12.56
CA LYS A 119 12.76 12.06 -12.50
C LYS A 119 13.10 12.54 -11.09
N LEU A 120 12.46 11.97 -10.06
CA LEU A 120 12.77 12.22 -8.66
C LEU A 120 13.96 11.39 -8.17
N GLY A 121 14.46 10.46 -8.97
CA GLY A 121 15.55 9.56 -8.61
C GLY A 121 15.11 8.45 -7.65
N LEU A 122 13.83 8.14 -7.58
CA LEU A 122 13.33 7.03 -6.78
C LEU A 122 13.58 5.72 -7.51
N ALA A 123 14.29 4.78 -6.88
CA ALA A 123 14.49 3.46 -7.43
C ALA A 123 13.23 2.60 -7.34
N GLU A 124 12.95 1.79 -8.36
CA GLU A 124 11.96 0.73 -8.27
C GLU A 124 12.50 -0.39 -7.36
N ILE A 125 11.73 -0.76 -6.34
CA ILE A 125 12.12 -1.69 -5.28
C ILE A 125 11.44 -3.04 -5.44
N SER A 126 10.14 -3.04 -5.76
CA SER A 126 9.37 -4.28 -5.92
C SER A 126 8.16 -4.10 -6.83
N THR A 127 7.73 -5.22 -7.40
CA THR A 127 6.49 -5.35 -8.18
C THR A 127 5.61 -6.38 -7.52
N LEU A 128 4.36 -6.02 -7.17
CA LEU A 128 3.40 -6.91 -6.53
C LEU A 128 2.03 -6.82 -7.20
N TYR A 129 1.40 -7.95 -7.38
CA TYR A 129 0.02 -8.06 -7.87
C TYR A 129 -0.94 -8.11 -6.70
N SER A 130 -1.93 -7.22 -6.67
CA SER A 130 -3.03 -7.35 -5.72
C SER A 130 -4.03 -8.40 -6.23
N ALA A 131 -3.93 -9.59 -5.65
CA ALA A 131 -4.86 -10.68 -5.91
C ALA A 131 -6.09 -10.51 -5.00
N ILE A 132 -7.24 -10.20 -5.59
CA ILE A 132 -8.48 -9.91 -4.87
C ILE A 132 -9.49 -11.01 -5.17
N SER A 133 -10.18 -11.53 -4.13
CA SER A 133 -11.25 -12.51 -4.31
C SER A 133 -12.34 -12.38 -3.26
N SER A 134 -13.57 -12.59 -3.68
CA SER A 134 -14.71 -12.72 -2.75
C SER A 134 -14.92 -14.16 -2.27
N ASP A 135 -14.45 -15.15 -3.04
CA ASP A 135 -14.62 -16.58 -2.75
C ASP A 135 -13.41 -17.38 -3.27
N ILE A 136 -12.73 -18.05 -2.36
CA ILE A 136 -11.58 -18.91 -2.63
C ILE A 136 -11.85 -20.40 -2.36
N SER A 137 -13.13 -20.78 -2.24
CA SER A 137 -13.52 -22.15 -1.90
C SER A 137 -13.00 -23.22 -2.87
N SER A 138 -12.80 -22.83 -4.14
CA SER A 138 -12.26 -23.70 -5.18
C SER A 138 -10.77 -24.06 -4.99
N LEU A 139 -10.04 -23.36 -4.12
CA LEU A 139 -8.62 -23.61 -3.85
C LEU A 139 -8.39 -24.59 -2.68
N GLY A 140 -9.41 -24.81 -1.85
CA GLY A 140 -9.32 -25.74 -0.71
C GLY A 140 -9.35 -27.19 -1.16
N ALA A 141 -8.54 -28.03 -0.52
CA ALA A 141 -8.44 -29.49 -0.76
C ALA A 141 -9.02 -30.30 0.42
N GLY A 142 -9.62 -29.66 1.44
CA GLY A 142 -10.19 -30.30 2.61
C GLY A 142 -9.17 -30.67 3.70
N SER A 143 -7.99 -30.06 3.66
CA SER A 143 -6.94 -30.26 4.66
C SER A 143 -7.25 -29.51 5.97
N PRO A 144 -6.71 -29.95 7.12
CA PRO A 144 -6.86 -29.22 8.37
C PRO A 144 -6.26 -27.80 8.30
N VAL A 145 -6.93 -26.83 8.93
CA VAL A 145 -6.43 -25.48 9.09
C VAL A 145 -5.15 -25.43 9.93
N TRP A 146 -4.29 -24.46 9.67
CA TRP A 146 -3.07 -24.28 10.45
C TRP A 146 -3.40 -23.71 11.85
N PRO A 147 -2.69 -24.14 12.89
CA PRO A 147 -2.84 -23.60 14.24
C PRO A 147 -2.43 -22.12 14.30
N GLU A 148 -3.17 -21.36 15.10
CA GLU A 148 -2.87 -19.95 15.33
C GLU A 148 -1.74 -19.78 16.36
N ILE A 149 -0.82 -18.86 16.08
CA ILE A 149 0.20 -18.38 17.01
C ILE A 149 -0.38 -17.22 17.81
N THR A 150 -0.48 -17.38 19.14
CA THR A 150 -0.99 -16.35 20.05
C THR A 150 0.09 -15.49 20.68
N GLU A 151 1.28 -16.07 20.91
CA GLU A 151 2.37 -15.45 21.64
C GLU A 151 3.11 -14.39 20.79
N ILE A 152 3.19 -13.17 21.29
CA ILE A 152 3.88 -12.06 20.61
C ILE A 152 5.35 -12.39 20.29
N PRO A 153 6.15 -12.95 21.21
CA PRO A 153 7.53 -13.33 20.89
C PRO A 153 7.67 -14.32 19.74
N HIS A 154 6.71 -15.24 19.58
CA HIS A 154 6.71 -16.19 18.46
C HIS A 154 6.36 -15.48 17.14
N LYS A 155 5.42 -14.54 17.14
CA LYS A 155 5.12 -13.68 15.97
C LYS A 155 6.33 -12.83 15.59
N GLN A 156 6.99 -12.20 16.56
CA GLN A 156 8.21 -11.42 16.36
C GLN A 156 9.34 -12.25 15.74
N ALA A 157 9.55 -13.48 16.20
CA ALA A 157 10.57 -14.37 15.64
C ALA A 157 10.32 -14.69 14.15
N TRP A 158 9.05 -14.81 13.73
CA TRP A 158 8.71 -14.95 12.31
C TRP A 158 8.98 -13.66 11.52
N ILE A 159 8.57 -12.50 12.04
CA ILE A 159 8.81 -11.20 11.42
C ILE A 159 10.31 -10.94 11.25
N ASP A 160 11.09 -11.17 12.32
CA ASP A 160 12.53 -10.96 12.31
C ASP A 160 13.20 -11.79 11.21
N ARG A 161 12.91 -13.10 11.17
CA ARG A 161 13.48 -14.03 10.20
C ARG A 161 13.10 -13.71 8.76
N LEU A 162 11.83 -13.33 8.51
CA LEU A 162 11.30 -13.18 7.16
C LEU A 162 11.55 -11.79 6.57
N TYR A 163 11.55 -10.76 7.39
CA TYR A 163 11.50 -9.40 6.91
C TYR A 163 12.64 -8.53 7.44
N ILE A 164 12.95 -8.56 8.75
CA ILE A 164 13.96 -7.69 9.29
C ILE A 164 15.37 -8.12 8.86
N GLN A 165 15.73 -9.40 9.07
CA GLN A 165 17.05 -9.92 8.72
C GLN A 165 17.32 -9.94 7.22
N THR A 166 16.26 -10.04 6.42
CA THR A 166 16.37 -10.10 4.96
C THR A 166 16.27 -8.72 4.29
N GLY A 167 15.76 -7.71 4.99
CA GLY A 167 15.43 -6.40 4.41
C GLY A 167 14.32 -6.47 3.35
N ALA A 168 13.48 -7.51 3.40
CA ALA A 168 12.43 -7.70 2.42
C ALA A 168 11.34 -6.62 2.51
N VAL A 169 10.62 -6.44 1.41
CA VAL A 169 9.43 -5.59 1.39
C VAL A 169 8.29 -6.28 2.13
N PHE A 170 7.62 -5.56 3.02
CA PHE A 170 6.47 -6.03 3.76
C PHE A 170 5.18 -5.36 3.26
N PRO A 171 4.15 -6.11 2.89
CA PRO A 171 2.82 -5.58 2.57
C PRO A 171 2.11 -5.09 3.83
N TYR A 172 2.29 -3.80 4.16
CA TYR A 172 1.82 -3.24 5.42
C TYR A 172 0.32 -2.94 5.45
N GLU A 173 -0.23 -2.41 4.37
CA GLU A 173 -1.67 -2.25 4.15
C GLU A 173 -1.99 -2.60 2.69
N CYS A 174 -3.25 -2.89 2.39
CA CYS A 174 -3.70 -2.96 1.00
C CYS A 174 -3.27 -1.69 0.24
N TYR A 175 -2.61 -1.82 -0.90
CA TYR A 175 -1.94 -0.78 -1.69
C TYR A 175 -0.63 -0.22 -1.13
N TYR A 176 -0.24 -0.49 0.12
CA TYR A 176 0.94 0.12 0.72
C TYR A 176 1.92 -0.92 1.25
N THR A 177 3.04 -0.98 0.60
CA THR A 177 4.17 -1.86 0.95
C THR A 177 5.37 -1.01 1.34
N PHE A 178 6.24 -1.51 2.21
CA PHE A 178 7.42 -0.79 2.68
C PHE A 178 8.60 -1.74 2.83
N PRO A 179 9.86 -1.27 2.64
CA PRO A 179 11.02 -1.98 3.16
C PRO A 179 10.85 -2.22 4.66
N ALA A 180 11.08 -3.44 5.10
CA ALA A 180 10.80 -3.80 6.50
C ALA A 180 11.78 -3.14 7.48
N SER A 181 11.23 -2.62 8.57
CA SER A 181 11.96 -2.23 9.77
C SER A 181 11.11 -2.50 11.00
N GLU A 182 11.72 -2.52 12.17
CA GLU A 182 11.03 -2.74 13.46
C GLU A 182 9.85 -1.79 13.66
N ALA A 183 9.91 -0.59 13.09
CA ALA A 183 8.85 0.41 13.22
C ALA A 183 7.49 -0.04 12.63
N LEU A 184 7.48 -1.02 11.71
CA LEU A 184 6.26 -1.58 11.13
C LEU A 184 5.61 -2.64 12.04
N PHE A 185 6.30 -3.14 13.04
CA PHE A 185 5.95 -4.34 13.80
C PHE A 185 5.88 -4.11 15.31
N GLU A 186 5.38 -2.94 15.72
CA GLU A 186 5.15 -2.66 17.15
C GLU A 186 4.24 -3.75 17.75
N ASP A 187 4.45 -4.14 19.01
CA ASP A 187 3.68 -5.20 19.69
C ASP A 187 2.17 -4.98 19.62
N ALA A 188 1.75 -3.71 19.70
CA ALA A 188 0.35 -3.33 19.58
C ALA A 188 -0.26 -3.67 18.20
N GLU A 189 0.54 -3.61 17.14
CA GLU A 189 0.14 -4.03 15.79
C GLU A 189 0.12 -5.56 15.69
N LEU A 190 1.18 -6.25 16.14
CA LEU A 190 1.27 -7.71 16.12
C LEU A 190 0.17 -8.38 16.94
N ALA A 191 -0.29 -7.74 18.02
CA ALA A 191 -1.41 -8.21 18.82
C ALA A 191 -2.75 -8.23 18.07
N GLN A 192 -2.90 -7.38 17.06
CA GLN A 192 -4.10 -7.30 16.23
C GLN A 192 -4.09 -8.24 15.03
N TRP A 193 -2.92 -8.77 14.66
CA TRP A 193 -2.75 -9.64 13.50
C TRP A 193 -2.80 -11.11 13.93
N SER A 194 -3.46 -11.95 13.13
CA SER A 194 -3.43 -13.41 13.31
C SER A 194 -2.28 -14.00 12.52
N PHE A 195 -1.55 -14.89 13.16
CA PHE A 195 -0.47 -15.67 12.55
C PHE A 195 -0.84 -17.15 12.64
N PHE A 196 -0.75 -17.85 11.51
CA PHE A 196 -1.03 -19.29 11.45
C PHE A 196 0.21 -20.01 10.94
N GLU A 197 0.70 -20.97 11.72
CA GLU A 197 1.91 -21.72 11.41
C GLU A 197 1.54 -23.11 10.88
N ASN A 198 2.17 -23.58 9.81
CA ASN A 198 1.91 -24.91 9.31
C ASN A 198 2.42 -25.99 10.30
N PRO A 199 1.94 -27.26 10.18
CA PRO A 199 2.36 -28.33 11.10
C PRO A 199 3.86 -28.62 11.12
N ARG A 200 4.59 -28.29 10.03
CA ARG A 200 6.05 -28.46 9.95
C ARG A 200 6.82 -27.30 10.57
N LYS A 201 6.15 -26.21 10.93
CA LYS A 201 6.74 -24.98 11.49
C LYS A 201 7.77 -24.33 10.58
N ASP A 202 7.60 -24.46 9.28
CA ASP A 202 8.48 -23.88 8.27
C ASP A 202 7.77 -22.86 7.37
N ARG A 203 6.46 -22.66 7.56
CA ARG A 203 5.62 -21.68 6.86
C ARG A 203 4.68 -20.97 7.83
N VAL A 204 4.42 -19.70 7.57
CA VAL A 204 3.46 -18.90 8.33
C VAL A 204 2.59 -18.08 7.38
N LEU A 205 1.31 -18.02 7.67
CA LEU A 205 0.35 -17.07 7.08
C LEU A 205 0.14 -15.95 8.09
N ILE A 206 0.32 -14.70 7.66
CA ILE A 206 -0.06 -13.51 8.43
C ILE A 206 -1.37 -12.99 7.87
N ALA A 207 -2.37 -12.84 8.73
CA ALA A 207 -3.70 -12.39 8.33
C ALA A 207 -4.10 -11.18 9.18
N LYS A 208 -4.48 -10.10 8.52
CA LYS A 208 -4.85 -8.86 9.17
C LYS A 208 -6.08 -8.24 8.52
N LYS A 209 -6.83 -7.50 9.32
CA LYS A 209 -7.96 -6.71 8.81
C LYS A 209 -7.42 -5.44 8.17
N ASP A 210 -7.88 -5.11 6.97
CA ASP A 210 -7.76 -3.79 6.38
C ASP A 210 -9.13 -3.25 5.94
N TYR A 211 -9.23 -1.93 5.83
CA TYR A 211 -10.42 -1.24 5.36
C TYR A 211 -10.03 -0.07 4.45
N LYS A 212 -10.47 -0.15 3.20
CA LYS A 212 -10.32 0.93 2.22
C LYS A 212 -11.73 1.43 1.83
N ARG A 213 -12.33 0.88 0.80
CA ARG A 213 -13.73 1.04 0.44
C ARG A 213 -14.56 -0.11 1.01
N ASP A 214 -13.95 -1.30 1.00
CA ASP A 214 -14.49 -2.55 1.52
C ASP A 214 -13.61 -3.07 2.66
N TYR A 215 -14.09 -4.05 3.41
CA TYR A 215 -13.27 -4.78 4.37
C TYR A 215 -12.49 -5.88 3.65
N TYR A 216 -11.20 -5.96 3.96
CA TYR A 216 -10.31 -6.98 3.42
C TYR A 216 -9.71 -7.82 4.54
N LEU A 217 -9.68 -9.15 4.33
CA LEU A 217 -8.65 -9.97 4.95
C LEU A 217 -7.39 -9.78 4.11
N HIS A 218 -6.41 -9.06 4.63
CA HIS A 218 -5.10 -8.93 4.02
C HIS A 218 -4.25 -10.12 4.45
N ALA A 219 -4.05 -11.09 3.56
CA ALA A 219 -3.32 -12.32 3.80
C ALA A 219 -1.93 -12.22 3.17
N ILE A 220 -0.89 -12.40 3.97
CA ILE A 220 0.51 -12.23 3.59
C ILE A 220 1.23 -13.57 3.70
N TYR A 221 1.84 -14.00 2.60
CA TYR A 221 2.56 -15.26 2.48
C TYR A 221 3.76 -15.07 1.56
N PRO A 222 5.01 -15.10 2.05
CA PRO A 222 6.17 -14.68 1.28
C PRO A 222 6.83 -15.78 0.43
N TRP A 223 6.26 -16.98 0.35
CA TRP A 223 6.81 -18.10 -0.43
C TRP A 223 6.00 -18.38 -1.69
N ASP A 224 6.65 -18.97 -2.70
CA ASP A 224 6.02 -19.25 -4.00
C ASP A 224 5.23 -20.57 -4.02
N ASP A 225 5.26 -21.36 -2.93
CA ASP A 225 4.62 -22.65 -2.80
C ASP A 225 3.18 -22.61 -2.24
N LEU A 226 2.49 -21.49 -2.39
CA LEU A 226 1.14 -21.28 -1.83
C LEU A 226 0.09 -22.30 -2.32
N MET A 227 0.29 -22.88 -3.52
CA MET A 227 -0.57 -23.93 -4.08
C MET A 227 -0.21 -25.33 -3.60
N GLU A 228 0.96 -25.51 -2.98
CA GLU A 228 1.48 -26.81 -2.57
C GLU A 228 1.32 -27.07 -1.07
N GLN A 229 0.92 -26.07 -0.30
CA GLN A 229 0.84 -26.15 1.16
C GLN A 229 -0.52 -26.68 1.64
N PRO A 230 -0.60 -27.91 2.16
CA PRO A 230 -1.86 -28.44 2.69
C PRO A 230 -2.40 -27.57 3.83
N GLY A 231 -3.68 -27.25 3.80
CA GLY A 231 -4.35 -26.44 4.82
C GLY A 231 -4.18 -24.94 4.68
N PHE A 232 -3.36 -24.46 3.73
CA PHE A 232 -3.15 -23.02 3.53
C PHE A 232 -4.46 -22.31 3.15
N TRP A 233 -5.12 -22.75 2.07
CA TRP A 233 -6.34 -22.12 1.58
C TRP A 233 -7.52 -22.30 2.52
N GLU A 234 -7.60 -23.41 3.24
CA GLU A 234 -8.57 -23.63 4.31
C GLU A 234 -8.37 -22.63 5.45
N THR A 235 -7.11 -22.32 5.79
CA THR A 235 -6.78 -21.34 6.83
C THR A 235 -7.12 -19.93 6.37
N VAL A 236 -6.80 -19.56 5.14
CA VAL A 236 -7.20 -18.25 4.57
C VAL A 236 -8.72 -18.12 4.54
N SER A 237 -9.44 -19.15 4.07
CA SER A 237 -10.92 -19.16 4.04
C SER A 237 -11.54 -19.05 5.44
N MET A 238 -11.00 -19.79 6.41
CA MET A 238 -11.42 -19.69 7.80
C MET A 238 -11.25 -18.25 8.33
N ALA A 239 -10.08 -17.66 8.15
CA ALA A 239 -9.79 -16.30 8.61
C ALA A 239 -10.67 -15.25 7.92
N GLN A 240 -10.94 -15.39 6.60
CA GLN A 240 -11.87 -14.52 5.86
C GLN A 240 -13.29 -14.60 6.39
N ASN A 241 -13.76 -15.80 6.66
CA ASN A 241 -15.09 -16.03 7.24
C ASN A 241 -15.22 -15.47 8.66
N GLN A 242 -14.17 -15.62 9.49
CA GLN A 242 -14.14 -15.03 10.83
C GLN A 242 -14.20 -13.50 10.77
N LEU A 243 -13.41 -12.88 9.87
CA LEU A 243 -13.45 -11.43 9.66
C LEU A 243 -14.84 -10.99 9.19
N SER A 244 -15.44 -11.66 8.20
CA SER A 244 -16.76 -11.33 7.67
C SER A 244 -17.84 -11.35 8.77
N LYS A 245 -17.80 -12.34 9.65
CA LYS A 245 -18.68 -12.40 10.83
C LYS A 245 -18.46 -11.22 11.78
N LYS A 246 -17.19 -10.88 12.05
CA LYS A 246 -16.81 -9.78 12.95
C LYS A 246 -17.26 -8.41 12.43
N VAL A 247 -17.12 -8.16 11.12
CA VAL A 247 -17.51 -6.88 10.50
C VAL A 247 -18.96 -6.84 10.03
N LYS A 248 -19.69 -7.97 10.14
CA LYS A 248 -21.12 -8.13 9.75
C LYS A 248 -21.40 -7.83 8.28
N THR A 249 -20.41 -8.02 7.43
CA THR A 249 -20.48 -7.94 5.96
C THR A 249 -19.44 -8.87 5.36
N GLN A 250 -19.60 -9.20 4.08
CA GLN A 250 -18.58 -9.98 3.39
C GLN A 250 -17.26 -9.22 3.35
N ALA A 251 -16.19 -9.82 3.87
CA ALA A 251 -14.85 -9.33 3.69
C ALA A 251 -14.23 -9.98 2.44
N LEU A 252 -13.59 -9.19 1.60
CA LEU A 252 -12.83 -9.68 0.46
C LEU A 252 -11.47 -10.19 0.95
N LEU A 253 -10.88 -11.14 0.22
CA LEU A 253 -9.48 -11.48 0.38
C LEU A 253 -8.64 -10.50 -0.44
N TRP A 254 -7.51 -10.08 0.13
CA TRP A 254 -6.43 -9.38 -0.54
C TRP A 254 -5.11 -10.08 -0.26
N MET A 255 -4.36 -10.39 -1.31
CA MET A 255 -2.97 -10.85 -1.21
C MET A 255 -2.09 -10.04 -2.13
N ASP A 256 -0.91 -9.66 -1.65
CA ASP A 256 0.13 -9.06 -2.49
C ASP A 256 1.05 -10.18 -2.96
N LEU A 257 0.89 -10.58 -4.23
CA LEU A 257 1.63 -11.68 -4.83
C LEU A 257 2.81 -11.18 -5.67
N SER A 258 3.95 -11.82 -5.53
CA SER A 258 5.09 -11.62 -6.44
C SER A 258 4.75 -12.12 -7.86
N PRO A 259 5.49 -11.67 -8.90
CA PRO A 259 5.35 -12.24 -10.24
C PRO A 259 5.51 -13.78 -10.24
N ASP A 260 6.42 -14.32 -9.45
CA ASP A 260 6.67 -15.76 -9.36
C ASP A 260 5.47 -16.48 -8.73
N GLN A 261 4.89 -15.94 -7.66
CA GLN A 261 3.66 -16.49 -7.07
C GLN A 261 2.49 -16.48 -8.05
N VAL A 262 2.33 -15.40 -8.84
CA VAL A 262 1.27 -15.33 -9.86
C VAL A 262 1.44 -16.44 -10.90
N HIS A 263 2.68 -16.75 -11.30
CA HIS A 263 2.95 -17.84 -12.24
C HIS A 263 2.61 -19.25 -11.70
N THR A 264 2.53 -19.41 -10.37
CA THR A 264 2.12 -20.69 -9.75
C THR A 264 0.60 -20.89 -9.70
N LEU A 265 -0.18 -19.82 -9.91
CA LEU A 265 -1.63 -19.92 -9.88
C LEU A 265 -2.15 -20.81 -11.02
N PRO A 266 -3.19 -21.64 -10.77
CA PRO A 266 -3.83 -22.41 -11.83
C PRO A 266 -4.47 -21.49 -12.89
N ALA A 267 -4.58 -21.97 -14.12
CA ALA A 267 -5.20 -21.18 -15.21
C ALA A 267 -6.63 -20.70 -14.90
N LEU A 268 -7.36 -21.44 -14.08
CA LEU A 268 -8.67 -21.06 -13.56
C LEU A 268 -8.53 -20.80 -12.05
N HIS A 269 -8.18 -19.57 -11.71
CA HIS A 269 -8.09 -19.12 -10.32
C HIS A 269 -9.19 -18.09 -10.01
N PRO A 270 -9.63 -17.95 -8.73
CA PRO A 270 -10.73 -17.07 -8.35
C PRO A 270 -10.32 -15.60 -8.14
N PHE A 271 -9.11 -15.20 -8.49
CA PHE A 271 -8.60 -13.86 -8.23
C PHE A 271 -8.85 -12.92 -9.39
N GLU A 272 -9.22 -11.69 -9.06
CA GLU A 272 -9.01 -10.53 -9.90
C GLU A 272 -7.56 -10.07 -9.73
N LEU A 273 -6.83 -9.93 -10.84
CA LEU A 273 -5.44 -9.48 -10.89
C LEU A 273 -5.35 -8.22 -11.75
N PRO A 274 -5.53 -7.03 -11.17
CA PRO A 274 -5.33 -5.78 -11.89
C PRO A 274 -3.84 -5.57 -12.24
N SER A 275 -3.55 -4.49 -12.98
CA SER A 275 -2.16 -4.07 -13.25
C SER A 275 -1.34 -4.03 -11.95
N PRO A 276 -0.13 -4.60 -11.95
CA PRO A 276 0.67 -4.71 -10.73
C PRO A 276 1.06 -3.34 -10.18
N TRP A 277 1.32 -3.32 -8.89
CA TRP A 277 1.81 -2.16 -8.18
C TRP A 277 3.34 -2.19 -8.12
N LEU A 278 3.95 -1.08 -8.51
CA LEU A 278 5.38 -0.85 -8.44
C LEU A 278 5.69 0.03 -7.24
N LEU A 279 6.52 -0.46 -6.34
CA LEU A 279 7.04 0.31 -5.21
C LEU A 279 8.33 1.01 -5.63
N TYR A 280 8.34 2.32 -5.49
CA TYR A 280 9.52 3.17 -5.65
C TYR A 280 9.93 3.74 -4.30
N GLY A 281 11.22 3.95 -4.07
CA GLY A 281 11.63 4.56 -2.83
C GLY A 281 13.11 4.90 -2.71
N ILE A 282 13.41 5.64 -1.65
CA ILE A 282 14.75 6.07 -1.28
C ILE A 282 14.87 6.19 0.24
N ASP A 283 15.97 5.72 0.79
CA ASP A 283 16.33 5.92 2.18
C ASP A 283 16.92 7.31 2.41
N ARG A 284 16.80 7.82 3.63
CA ARG A 284 17.28 9.15 4.01
C ARG A 284 18.78 9.35 3.79
N HIS A 285 19.55 8.27 3.86
CA HIS A 285 21.01 8.31 3.85
C HIS A 285 21.64 7.87 2.52
N ASN A 286 20.83 7.69 1.50
CA ASN A 286 21.28 7.35 0.14
C ASN A 286 21.32 8.56 -0.78
#